data_71b946e43aa33c40cfa8a83ffb8308e3
#
_entry.id   71b946e43aa33c40cfa8a83ffb8308e3
#
_cell.length_a   1.000
_cell.length_b   1.000
_cell.length_c   1.000
_cell.angle_alpha   90.00
_cell.angle_beta   90.00
_cell.angle_gamma   90.00
#
_symmetry.space_group_name_H-M   'P 1'
#
loop_
_entity.id
_entity.type
_entity.pdbx_description
1 polymer ?
#
loop_
_entity_poly.entity_id
_entity_poly.type
_entity_poly.pdbx_seq_one_letter_code
_entity_poly.pdbx_strand_id
1 'polypeptide(L)'
;MSAATPPADAHHALPVGQRLGELEIRAVIGVGGFGIVYHAFDHALERDVAIKEYMPGALAARSATLHVSVLSQGHAETFALGLKSFVNEARLLARFDHPSLVKVHRFWEAHGTAYMVMPLYRGRTLKALRQARTDSPDEAWLRGLLAPLLGALETLHAEGVYHRDIAPDNILIGDDGRPVLLDFGAARRV
;
A
#
# COMPACT_ATOMS: atom_id res chain seq x y z
N MET A 1 7.39 -7.35 23.53
CA MET A 1 7.09 -7.11 22.10
C MET A 1 6.07 -8.18 21.70
N SER A 2 4.79 -7.82 21.70
CA SER A 2 3.72 -8.78 21.33
C SER A 2 3.73 -8.94 19.82
N ALA A 3 3.97 -10.16 19.34
CA ALA A 3 3.81 -10.49 17.93
C ALA A 3 2.33 -10.32 17.57
N ALA A 4 2.03 -9.39 16.69
CA ALA A 4 0.68 -9.22 16.17
C ALA A 4 0.27 -10.53 15.47
N THR A 5 -0.85 -11.10 15.88
CA THR A 5 -1.43 -12.28 15.22
C THR A 5 -1.72 -11.90 13.76
N PRO A 6 -1.26 -12.69 12.77
CA PRO A 6 -1.55 -12.40 11.38
C PRO A 6 -3.06 -12.40 11.14
N PRO A 7 -3.58 -11.52 10.27
CA PRO A 7 -4.98 -11.52 9.91
C PRO A 7 -5.38 -12.87 9.30
N ALA A 8 -6.61 -13.32 9.55
CA ALA A 8 -7.13 -14.63 9.15
C ALA A 8 -7.01 -14.92 7.63
N ASP A 9 -6.90 -13.89 6.80
CA ASP A 9 -6.79 -13.98 5.33
C ASP A 9 -5.34 -14.01 4.82
N ALA A 10 -4.35 -14.18 5.70
CA ALA A 10 -2.92 -14.18 5.33
C ALA A 10 -2.40 -15.51 4.76
N HIS A 11 -3.27 -16.43 4.35
CA HIS A 11 -2.87 -17.77 3.86
C HIS A 11 -1.92 -17.76 2.66
N HIS A 12 -1.90 -16.69 1.90
CA HIS A 12 -1.01 -16.51 0.75
C HIS A 12 0.13 -15.53 0.99
N ALA A 13 0.33 -15.08 2.23
CA ALA A 13 1.41 -14.18 2.56
C ALA A 13 2.78 -14.87 2.49
N LEU A 14 3.79 -14.08 2.19
CA LEU A 14 5.18 -14.51 2.36
C LEU A 14 5.47 -14.77 3.84
N PRO A 15 6.20 -15.84 4.17
CA PRO A 15 6.54 -16.15 5.56
C PRO A 15 7.50 -15.09 6.15
N VAL A 16 7.39 -14.88 7.46
CA VAL A 16 8.36 -14.07 8.20
C VAL A 16 9.76 -14.66 8.04
N GLY A 17 10.77 -13.81 7.82
CA GLY A 17 12.13 -14.20 7.52
C GLY A 17 12.40 -14.46 6.03
N GLN A 18 11.38 -14.50 5.17
CA GLN A 18 11.57 -14.63 3.73
C GLN A 18 12.34 -13.42 3.20
N ARG A 19 13.35 -13.70 2.37
CA ARG A 19 14.11 -12.66 1.69
C ARG A 19 13.67 -12.48 0.24
N LEU A 20 13.54 -11.21 -0.15
CA LEU A 20 13.38 -10.73 -1.51
C LEU A 20 14.60 -9.85 -1.84
N GLY A 21 15.72 -10.49 -2.23
CA GLY A 21 17.01 -9.83 -2.31
C GLY A 21 17.50 -9.38 -0.93
N GLU A 22 17.79 -8.09 -0.77
CA GLU A 22 18.20 -7.46 0.48
C GLU A 22 17.05 -7.20 1.47
N LEU A 23 15.80 -7.37 1.04
CA LEU A 23 14.62 -7.10 1.86
C LEU A 23 14.17 -8.36 2.60
N GLU A 24 14.02 -8.29 3.92
CA GLU A 24 13.55 -9.39 4.76
C GLU A 24 12.17 -9.10 5.32
N ILE A 25 11.20 -9.98 5.09
CA ILE A 25 9.84 -9.88 5.62
C ILE A 25 9.86 -10.03 7.15
N ARG A 26 9.31 -9.04 7.86
CA ARG A 26 9.21 -9.03 9.33
C ARG A 26 7.80 -9.31 9.83
N ALA A 27 6.78 -8.80 9.14
CA ALA A 27 5.39 -9.01 9.50
C ALA A 27 4.46 -8.72 8.31
N VAL A 28 3.25 -9.27 8.35
CA VAL A 28 2.12 -8.80 7.53
C VAL A 28 1.46 -7.64 8.28
N ILE A 29 1.32 -6.48 7.63
CA ILE A 29 0.71 -5.28 8.21
C ILE A 29 -0.62 -4.89 7.57
N GLY A 30 -0.97 -5.51 6.44
CA GLY A 30 -2.26 -5.32 5.78
C GLY A 30 -2.56 -6.43 4.78
N VAL A 31 -3.82 -6.82 4.69
CA VAL A 31 -4.35 -7.72 3.66
C VAL A 31 -5.60 -7.08 3.08
N GLY A 32 -5.67 -7.00 1.77
CA GLY A 32 -6.81 -6.44 1.04
C GLY A 32 -7.17 -7.26 -0.18
N GLY A 33 -8.26 -6.91 -0.85
CA GLY A 33 -8.76 -7.65 -2.00
C GLY A 33 -7.78 -7.74 -3.18
N PHE A 34 -6.84 -6.80 -3.26
CA PHE A 34 -5.87 -6.72 -4.38
C PHE A 34 -4.44 -7.04 -3.98
N GLY A 35 -4.15 -7.23 -2.69
CA GLY A 35 -2.78 -7.50 -2.31
C GLY A 35 -2.52 -7.55 -0.81
N ILE A 36 -1.26 -7.77 -0.50
CA ILE A 36 -0.75 -7.90 0.86
C ILE A 36 0.31 -6.83 1.08
N VAL A 37 0.30 -6.21 2.24
CA VAL A 37 1.31 -5.24 2.66
C VAL A 37 2.13 -5.85 3.81
N TYR A 38 3.44 -5.81 3.65
CA TYR A 38 4.40 -6.32 4.62
C TYR A 38 5.20 -5.19 5.25
N HIS A 39 5.52 -5.31 6.51
CA HIS A 39 6.67 -4.69 7.11
C HIS A 39 7.90 -5.52 6.74
N ALA A 40 8.92 -4.91 6.20
CA ALA A 40 10.19 -5.55 5.85
C ALA A 40 11.38 -4.71 6.34
N PHE A 41 12.54 -5.35 6.48
CA PHE A 41 13.79 -4.70 6.78
C PHE A 41 14.72 -4.74 5.56
N ASP A 42 15.19 -3.58 5.16
CA ASP A 42 16.17 -3.40 4.08
C ASP A 42 17.57 -3.50 4.70
N HIS A 43 18.24 -4.64 4.47
CA HIS A 43 19.60 -4.89 5.01
C HIS A 43 20.68 -4.07 4.31
N ALA A 44 20.46 -3.59 3.09
CA ALA A 44 21.43 -2.76 2.39
C ALA A 44 21.45 -1.31 2.88
N LEU A 45 20.28 -0.80 3.25
CA LEU A 45 20.10 0.58 3.73
C LEU A 45 19.80 0.66 5.23
N GLU A 46 19.83 -0.50 5.94
CA GLU A 46 19.61 -0.64 7.38
C GLU A 46 18.36 0.10 7.89
N ARG A 47 17.24 -0.07 7.19
CA ARG A 47 15.98 0.62 7.50
C ARG A 47 14.75 -0.25 7.35
N ASP A 48 13.69 0.11 8.07
CA ASP A 48 12.35 -0.45 7.89
C ASP A 48 11.71 0.12 6.62
N VAL A 49 11.02 -0.75 5.88
CA VAL A 49 10.24 -0.40 4.68
C VAL A 49 8.89 -1.14 4.68
N ALA A 50 7.96 -0.66 3.91
CA ALA A 50 6.75 -1.40 3.56
C ALA A 50 6.91 -2.00 2.15
N ILE A 51 6.41 -3.24 1.97
CA ILE A 51 6.33 -3.89 0.65
C ILE A 51 4.85 -4.18 0.39
N LYS A 52 4.29 -3.59 -0.67
CA LYS A 52 2.98 -3.95 -1.20
C LYS A 52 3.20 -4.99 -2.29
N GLU A 53 2.53 -6.12 -2.18
CA GLU A 53 2.53 -7.21 -3.17
C GLU A 53 1.17 -7.29 -3.84
N TYR A 54 1.14 -7.47 -5.15
CA TYR A 54 -0.09 -7.80 -5.87
C TYR A 54 -0.44 -9.26 -5.63
N MET A 55 -1.40 -9.53 -4.76
CA MET A 55 -1.83 -10.88 -4.38
C MET A 55 -3.35 -10.92 -4.19
N PRO A 56 -4.14 -10.93 -5.29
CA PRO A 56 -5.59 -11.01 -5.20
C PRO A 56 -6.00 -12.45 -4.88
N GLY A 57 -6.22 -12.76 -3.60
CA GLY A 57 -6.52 -14.11 -3.11
C GLY A 57 -7.76 -14.77 -3.74
N ALA A 58 -8.70 -13.98 -4.27
CA ALA A 58 -9.84 -14.49 -5.01
C ALA A 58 -9.49 -15.01 -6.43
N LEU A 59 -8.34 -14.59 -7.00
CA LEU A 59 -7.94 -14.92 -8.36
C LEU A 59 -6.71 -15.82 -8.44
N ALA A 60 -5.85 -15.78 -7.41
CA ALA A 60 -4.56 -16.43 -7.42
C ALA A 60 -4.20 -17.04 -6.06
N ALA A 61 -3.31 -18.02 -6.08
CA ALA A 61 -2.74 -18.66 -4.91
C ALA A 61 -1.21 -18.72 -5.00
N ARG A 62 -0.56 -18.78 -3.84
CA ARG A 62 0.88 -18.97 -3.72
C ARG A 62 1.21 -20.45 -3.55
N SER A 63 2.16 -20.94 -4.34
CA SER A 63 2.73 -22.29 -4.20
C SER A 63 3.76 -22.35 -3.06
N ALA A 64 4.15 -23.57 -2.67
CA ALA A 64 5.23 -23.78 -1.71
C ALA A 64 6.60 -23.22 -2.18
N THR A 65 6.78 -23.02 -3.48
CA THR A 65 7.96 -22.38 -4.08
C THR A 65 7.82 -20.86 -4.20
N LEU A 66 6.87 -20.25 -3.49
CA LEU A 66 6.56 -18.83 -3.44
C LEU A 66 6.00 -18.25 -4.75
N HIS A 67 5.81 -19.07 -5.78
CA HIS A 67 5.26 -18.61 -7.05
C HIS A 67 3.75 -18.38 -6.94
N VAL A 68 3.28 -17.25 -7.48
CA VAL A 68 1.86 -16.91 -7.57
C VAL A 68 1.31 -17.39 -8.90
N SER A 69 0.23 -18.15 -8.83
CA SER A 69 -0.45 -18.70 -10.02
C SER A 69 -1.95 -18.44 -9.93
N VAL A 70 -2.58 -18.22 -11.07
CA VAL A 70 -4.04 -18.07 -11.13
C VAL A 70 -4.75 -19.37 -10.74
N LEU A 71 -5.87 -19.25 -10.03
CA LEU A 71 -6.67 -20.39 -9.56
C LEU A 71 -7.35 -21.16 -10.71
N SER A 72 -7.63 -20.48 -11.82
CA SER A 72 -8.20 -21.08 -13.03
C SER A 72 -7.87 -20.25 -14.26
N GLN A 73 -7.99 -20.86 -15.46
CA GLN A 73 -7.81 -20.13 -16.72
C GLN A 73 -8.80 -18.95 -16.89
N GLY A 74 -10.01 -19.07 -16.35
CA GLY A 74 -11.00 -18.00 -16.37
C GLY A 74 -10.58 -16.74 -15.59
N HIS A 75 -9.63 -16.85 -14.64
CA HIS A 75 -9.09 -15.73 -13.88
C HIS A 75 -7.87 -15.07 -14.52
N ALA A 76 -7.26 -15.69 -15.55
CA ALA A 76 -5.97 -15.27 -16.10
C ALA A 76 -6.00 -13.84 -16.66
N GLU A 77 -7.04 -13.49 -17.41
CA GLU A 77 -7.18 -12.14 -17.99
C GLU A 77 -7.38 -11.09 -16.89
N THR A 78 -8.27 -11.34 -15.94
CA THR A 78 -8.55 -10.41 -14.82
C THR A 78 -7.29 -10.22 -13.95
N PHE A 79 -6.55 -11.31 -13.67
CA PHE A 79 -5.29 -11.26 -12.94
C PHE A 79 -4.25 -10.41 -13.68
N ALA A 80 -4.07 -10.65 -14.99
CA ALA A 80 -3.11 -9.90 -15.81
C ALA A 80 -3.45 -8.41 -15.90
N LEU A 81 -4.73 -8.05 -16.03
CA LEU A 81 -5.18 -6.65 -16.01
C LEU A 81 -4.92 -5.99 -14.66
N GLY A 82 -5.16 -6.69 -13.56
CA GLY A 82 -4.87 -6.20 -12.21
C GLY A 82 -3.38 -6.03 -11.95
N LEU A 83 -2.54 -6.98 -12.40
CA LEU A 83 -1.07 -6.89 -12.32
C LEU A 83 -0.56 -5.67 -13.10
N LYS A 84 -1.05 -5.48 -14.32
CA LYS A 84 -0.73 -4.29 -15.15
C LYS A 84 -1.16 -3.00 -14.46
N SER A 85 -2.34 -2.99 -13.82
CA SER A 85 -2.82 -1.83 -13.05
C SER A 85 -1.90 -1.52 -11.87
N PHE A 86 -1.46 -2.53 -11.12
CA PHE A 86 -0.53 -2.41 -10.00
C PHE A 86 0.84 -1.83 -10.43
N VAL A 87 1.39 -2.32 -11.54
CA VAL A 87 2.65 -1.79 -12.11
C VAL A 87 2.47 -0.33 -12.57
N ASN A 88 1.33 0.00 -13.18
CA ASN A 88 1.02 1.37 -13.58
C ASN A 88 0.84 2.31 -12.37
N GLU A 89 0.25 1.82 -11.27
CA GLU A 89 0.16 2.54 -9.99
C GLU A 89 1.56 2.91 -9.50
N ALA A 90 2.49 1.94 -9.46
CA ALA A 90 3.86 2.18 -9.02
C ALA A 90 4.59 3.21 -9.89
N ARG A 91 4.45 3.10 -11.23
CA ARG A 91 5.02 4.06 -12.18
C ARG A 91 4.44 5.46 -12.04
N LEU A 92 3.14 5.54 -11.75
CA LEU A 92 2.47 6.81 -11.54
C LEU A 92 2.99 7.48 -10.28
N LEU A 93 2.98 6.76 -9.15
CA LEU A 93 3.44 7.26 -7.85
C LEU A 93 4.90 7.71 -7.87
N ALA A 94 5.77 7.00 -8.61
CA ALA A 94 7.18 7.34 -8.72
C ALA A 94 7.45 8.71 -9.38
N ARG A 95 6.43 9.33 -10.00
CA ARG A 95 6.54 10.66 -10.64
C ARG A 95 6.31 11.81 -9.67
N PHE A 96 5.72 11.53 -8.51
CA PHE A 96 5.34 12.55 -7.55
C PHE A 96 6.23 12.52 -6.32
N ASP A 97 6.59 13.71 -5.84
CA ASP A 97 7.30 13.91 -4.58
C ASP A 97 6.54 14.97 -3.76
N HIS A 98 5.68 14.51 -2.87
CA HIS A 98 4.90 15.37 -1.98
C HIS A 98 4.76 14.69 -0.61
N PRO A 99 4.93 15.40 0.52
CA PRO A 99 4.93 14.79 1.85
C PRO A 99 3.63 14.07 2.23
N SER A 100 2.51 14.43 1.60
CA SER A 100 1.20 13.81 1.81
C SER A 100 0.79 12.83 0.71
N LEU A 101 1.71 12.42 -0.17
CA LEU A 101 1.53 11.32 -1.12
C LEU A 101 2.45 10.16 -0.74
N VAL A 102 1.95 8.93 -0.87
CA VAL A 102 2.80 7.76 -0.68
C VAL A 102 3.93 7.75 -1.69
N LYS A 103 5.16 7.57 -1.20
CA LYS A 103 6.37 7.55 -2.03
C LYS A 103 6.71 6.12 -2.42
N VAL A 104 7.06 5.89 -3.68
CA VAL A 104 7.59 4.61 -4.15
C VAL A 104 9.10 4.68 -4.25
N HIS A 105 9.81 3.77 -3.58
CA HIS A 105 11.26 3.65 -3.67
C HIS A 105 11.67 2.86 -4.91
N ARG A 106 11.00 1.71 -5.13
CA ARG A 106 11.19 0.87 -6.31
C ARG A 106 10.02 -0.11 -6.47
N PHE A 107 9.92 -0.73 -7.65
CA PHE A 107 9.04 -1.87 -7.90
C PHE A 107 9.75 -2.86 -8.82
N TRP A 108 9.31 -4.12 -8.77
CA TRP A 108 9.77 -5.17 -9.70
C TRP A 108 8.72 -6.27 -9.81
N GLU A 109 8.85 -7.07 -10.87
CA GLU A 109 8.05 -8.28 -11.09
C GLU A 109 8.92 -9.51 -10.81
N ALA A 110 8.42 -10.42 -10.00
CA ALA A 110 9.04 -11.71 -9.69
C ALA A 110 7.99 -12.68 -9.16
N HIS A 111 8.29 -13.98 -9.15
CA HIS A 111 7.44 -15.04 -8.61
C HIS A 111 6.01 -15.04 -9.17
N GLY A 112 5.79 -14.60 -10.40
CA GLY A 112 4.46 -14.52 -11.03
C GLY A 112 3.59 -13.37 -10.51
N THR A 113 4.16 -12.41 -9.78
CA THR A 113 3.50 -11.23 -9.24
C THR A 113 4.39 -9.99 -9.31
N ALA A 114 3.97 -8.88 -8.70
CA ALA A 114 4.74 -7.65 -8.59
C ALA A 114 4.80 -7.14 -7.15
N TYR A 115 5.88 -6.47 -6.84
CA TYR A 115 6.18 -5.88 -5.54
C TYR A 115 6.49 -4.39 -5.68
N MET A 116 6.03 -3.60 -4.71
CA MET A 116 6.30 -2.16 -4.62
C MET A 116 6.86 -1.87 -3.22
N VAL A 117 8.04 -1.25 -3.16
CA VAL A 117 8.68 -0.83 -1.89
C VAL A 117 8.41 0.64 -1.66
N MET A 118 8.00 0.96 -0.43
CA MET A 118 7.69 2.31 0.01
C MET A 118 8.21 2.54 1.44
N PRO A 119 8.29 3.78 1.92
CA PRO A 119 8.55 4.04 3.34
C PRO A 119 7.55 3.30 4.23
N LEU A 120 8.00 2.82 5.37
CA LEU A 120 7.09 2.32 6.40
C LEU A 120 6.46 3.50 7.12
N TYR A 121 5.23 3.86 6.74
CA TYR A 121 4.46 4.90 7.43
C TYR A 121 3.88 4.32 8.73
N ARG A 122 4.28 4.88 9.87
CA ARG A 122 3.72 4.53 11.19
C ARG A 122 2.55 5.47 11.47
N GLY A 123 1.43 4.93 11.92
CA GLY A 123 0.23 5.73 12.16
C GLY A 123 -1.06 4.90 12.07
N ARG A 124 -2.18 5.56 11.96
CA ARG A 124 -3.51 4.93 11.82
C ARG A 124 -4.28 5.56 10.67
N THR A 125 -5.13 4.78 10.00
CA THR A 125 -6.04 5.34 8.99
C THR A 125 -7.01 6.34 9.65
N LEU A 126 -7.43 7.32 8.88
CA LEU A 126 -8.44 8.29 9.33
C LEU A 126 -9.72 7.60 9.79
N LYS A 127 -10.10 6.48 9.15
CA LYS A 127 -11.22 5.64 9.58
C LYS A 127 -11.00 5.07 10.99
N ALA A 128 -9.84 4.45 11.23
CA ALA A 128 -9.52 3.88 12.55
C ALA A 128 -9.45 4.97 13.64
N LEU A 129 -8.92 6.15 13.30
CA LEU A 129 -8.92 7.29 14.24
C LEU A 129 -10.33 7.77 14.56
N ARG A 130 -11.20 7.89 13.55
CA ARG A 130 -12.60 8.28 13.77
C ARG A 130 -13.37 7.29 14.64
N GLN A 131 -13.15 5.99 14.41
CA GLN A 131 -13.79 4.94 15.22
C GLN A 131 -13.31 4.92 16.68
N ALA A 132 -12.07 5.32 16.94
CA ALA A 132 -11.49 5.38 18.28
C ALA A 132 -11.83 6.68 19.05
N ARG A 133 -12.33 7.73 18.36
CA ARG A 133 -12.68 9.01 18.97
C ARG A 133 -14.13 9.03 19.40
N THR A 134 -14.39 9.57 20.58
CA THR A 134 -15.72 9.82 21.13
C THR A 134 -16.18 11.27 20.91
N ASP A 135 -15.25 12.19 20.65
CA ASP A 135 -15.46 13.61 20.43
C ASP A 135 -15.36 14.00 18.95
N SER A 136 -16.01 15.09 18.58
CA SER A 136 -15.87 15.68 17.25
C SER A 136 -14.52 16.40 17.14
N PRO A 137 -13.82 16.29 15.99
CA PRO A 137 -12.60 17.03 15.76
C PRO A 137 -12.90 18.54 15.70
N ASP A 138 -11.99 19.34 16.25
CA ASP A 138 -12.07 20.78 16.15
C ASP A 138 -11.64 21.31 14.77
N GLU A 139 -11.89 22.60 14.54
CA GLU A 139 -11.56 23.24 13.25
C GLU A 139 -10.05 23.26 12.98
N ALA A 140 -9.22 23.44 14.01
CA ALA A 140 -7.76 23.47 13.86
C ALA A 140 -7.24 22.13 13.37
N TRP A 141 -7.73 21.03 13.95
CA TRP A 141 -7.39 19.68 13.50
C TRP A 141 -7.85 19.41 12.06
N LEU A 142 -9.08 19.83 11.72
CA LEU A 142 -9.61 19.67 10.34
C LEU A 142 -8.77 20.44 9.33
N ARG A 143 -8.36 21.68 9.65
CA ARG A 143 -7.48 22.48 8.78
C ARG A 143 -6.11 21.84 8.64
N GLY A 144 -5.53 21.30 9.71
CA GLY A 144 -4.27 20.57 9.71
C GLY A 144 -4.30 19.29 8.85
N LEU A 145 -5.48 18.66 8.77
CA LEU A 145 -5.70 17.49 7.92
C LEU A 145 -5.91 17.90 6.45
N LEU A 146 -6.78 18.88 6.19
CA LEU A 146 -7.22 19.22 4.84
C LEU A 146 -6.16 19.96 4.04
N ALA A 147 -5.45 20.91 4.62
CA ALA A 147 -4.49 21.74 3.88
C ALA A 147 -3.37 20.91 3.22
N PRO A 148 -2.70 19.94 3.91
CA PRO A 148 -1.71 19.08 3.25
C PRO A 148 -2.30 18.16 2.18
N LEU A 149 -3.53 17.64 2.40
CA LEU A 149 -4.20 16.79 1.41
C LEU A 149 -4.60 17.57 0.16
N LEU A 150 -5.08 18.81 0.30
CA LEU A 150 -5.38 19.67 -0.84
C LEU A 150 -4.11 20.00 -1.64
N GLY A 151 -2.98 20.29 -0.99
CA GLY A 151 -1.70 20.47 -1.67
C GLY A 151 -1.24 19.21 -2.43
N ALA A 152 -1.47 18.03 -1.86
CA ALA A 152 -1.22 16.77 -2.56
C ALA A 152 -2.11 16.62 -3.80
N LEU A 153 -3.40 16.96 -3.69
CA LEU A 153 -4.34 16.92 -4.82
C LEU A 153 -4.00 17.94 -5.90
N GLU A 154 -3.58 19.15 -5.53
CA GLU A 154 -3.08 20.16 -6.49
C GLU A 154 -1.90 19.61 -7.29
N THR A 155 -0.95 18.94 -6.62
CA THR A 155 0.21 18.31 -7.27
C THR A 155 -0.22 17.25 -8.28
N LEU A 156 -1.20 16.41 -7.93
CA LEU A 156 -1.75 15.39 -8.84
C LEU A 156 -2.49 16.02 -10.02
N HIS A 157 -3.39 16.98 -9.73
CA HIS A 157 -4.24 17.62 -10.74
C HIS A 157 -3.45 18.45 -11.74
N ALA A 158 -2.34 19.06 -11.32
CA ALA A 158 -1.43 19.79 -12.22
C ALA A 158 -0.83 18.88 -13.33
N GLU A 159 -0.70 17.57 -13.04
CA GLU A 159 -0.25 16.57 -14.01
C GLU A 159 -1.43 15.83 -14.70
N GLY A 160 -2.67 16.31 -14.51
CA GLY A 160 -3.88 15.70 -15.06
C GLY A 160 -4.22 14.35 -14.42
N VAL A 161 -3.76 14.10 -13.19
CA VAL A 161 -4.02 12.84 -12.47
C VAL A 161 -5.10 13.06 -11.43
N TYR A 162 -6.10 12.19 -11.42
CA TYR A 162 -7.19 12.18 -10.43
C TYR A 162 -7.12 10.89 -9.62
N HIS A 163 -7.14 11.01 -8.29
CA HIS A 163 -7.04 9.86 -7.36
C HIS A 163 -8.24 8.92 -7.45
N ARG A 164 -9.46 9.47 -7.47
CA ARG A 164 -10.76 8.82 -7.67
C ARG A 164 -11.24 7.89 -6.54
N ASP A 165 -10.44 7.73 -5.48
CA ASP A 165 -10.78 6.91 -4.31
C ASP A 165 -10.29 7.55 -3.01
N ILE A 166 -10.65 8.83 -2.78
CA ILE A 166 -10.35 9.54 -1.54
C ILE A 166 -11.35 9.09 -0.49
N ALA A 167 -10.91 8.22 0.40
CA ALA A 167 -11.71 7.64 1.47
C ALA A 167 -10.92 7.65 2.79
N PRO A 168 -11.60 7.64 3.95
CA PRO A 168 -10.93 7.59 5.26
C PRO A 168 -10.02 6.36 5.45
N ASP A 169 -10.24 5.29 4.73
CA ASP A 169 -9.38 4.10 4.71
C ASP A 169 -8.06 4.34 3.97
N ASN A 170 -8.09 5.24 2.97
CA ASN A 170 -6.95 5.57 2.11
C ASN A 170 -6.18 6.81 2.58
N ILE A 171 -6.49 7.34 3.76
CA ILE A 171 -5.75 8.43 4.40
C ILE A 171 -5.14 7.91 5.69
N LEU A 172 -3.82 7.85 5.74
CA LEU A 172 -3.08 7.49 6.96
C LEU A 172 -2.66 8.78 7.67
N ILE A 173 -2.92 8.85 8.95
CA ILE A 173 -2.41 9.90 9.82
C ILE A 173 -1.18 9.34 10.53
N GLY A 174 -0.02 9.89 10.20
CA GLY A 174 1.25 9.50 10.78
C GLY A 174 1.32 9.81 12.28
N ASP A 175 2.25 9.18 12.99
CA ASP A 175 2.51 9.47 14.40
C ASP A 175 2.95 10.93 14.63
N ASP A 176 3.43 11.60 13.59
CA ASP A 176 3.73 13.04 13.55
C ASP A 176 2.53 13.93 13.24
N GLY A 177 1.34 13.35 13.08
CA GLY A 177 0.08 14.02 12.77
C GLY A 177 -0.12 14.37 11.29
N ARG A 178 0.84 14.06 10.41
CA ARG A 178 0.72 14.38 8.97
C ARG A 178 -0.16 13.36 8.25
N PRO A 179 -1.08 13.81 7.39
CA PRO A 179 -1.84 12.92 6.53
C PRO A 179 -1.00 12.46 5.32
N VAL A 180 -1.12 11.19 4.98
CA VAL A 180 -0.56 10.61 3.75
C VAL A 180 -1.68 9.90 3.00
N LEU A 181 -1.87 10.28 1.73
CA LEU A 181 -2.83 9.67 0.84
C LEU A 181 -2.22 8.37 0.28
N LEU A 182 -2.92 7.28 0.52
CA LEU A 182 -2.54 5.92 0.12
C LEU A 182 -3.40 5.48 -1.08
N ASP A 183 -3.03 4.33 -1.66
CA ASP A 183 -3.78 3.53 -2.64
C ASP A 183 -4.24 4.30 -3.89
N PHE A 184 -3.42 4.25 -4.91
CA PHE A 184 -3.65 4.87 -6.22
C PHE A 184 -4.19 3.89 -7.28
N GLY A 185 -4.69 2.74 -6.87
CA GLY A 185 -5.22 1.71 -7.77
C GLY A 185 -6.36 2.21 -8.66
N ALA A 186 -7.16 3.17 -8.18
CA ALA A 186 -8.23 3.80 -8.94
C ALA A 186 -7.77 5.06 -9.71
N ALA A 187 -6.56 5.56 -9.48
CA ALA A 187 -6.08 6.80 -10.10
C ALA A 187 -5.99 6.70 -11.62
N ARG A 188 -6.33 7.78 -12.30
CA ARG A 188 -6.29 7.86 -13.78
C ARG A 188 -5.76 9.22 -14.22
N ARG A 189 -5.02 9.20 -15.30
CA ARG A 189 -4.66 10.40 -16.06
C ARG A 189 -5.77 10.73 -17.05
N VAL A 190 -6.16 11.99 -17.12
CA VAL A 190 -7.17 12.52 -18.07
C VAL A 190 -6.47 13.38 -19.10
#